data_c442f790528edc49fcf1470c94869100
#
_entry.id   c442f790528edc49fcf1470c94869100
#
_cell.length_a   1.000
_cell.length_b   1.000
_cell.length_c   1.000
_cell.angle_alpha   90.00
_cell.angle_beta   90.00
_cell.angle_gamma   90.00
#
_symmetry.space_group_name_H-M   'P 1'
#
loop_
_entity.id
_entity.type
_entity.pdbx_description
1 polymer ?
#
loop_
_entity_poly.entity_id
_entity_poly.type
_entity_poly.pdbx_seq_one_letter_code
_entity_poly.pdbx_strand_id
1 'polypeptide(L)'
;MTSINTLSKFLALAIFSLLVACSDDDEIGTVSFSDREIQIVTDTLTPVNINLDISPSSPTTSSIRIIAPQNNYGEKFTTVPQLENGEINIPVQPGQTSVSFQLDLLESGIGFDDFEQEFEIIATGSGLQTNPFEGRFSFFNLVNERVQEDDLPFVEDFDVCGPNGSFELPPENWTIIDVAQNSFNTGGFFCYTDQGVTGVGTNPFTPDGEATSGDDYSESWLISPNISLGAAEDPVLSFDFDRRFDAPIDDNTLAYGLQIATDYDGTNFETANWQVFQPAVDAMTANDPGFDSIANTGNLSLEDYEGQDISIAFIYRAVDAYFQATSIRIADVRVE
;
A
#
# COMPACT_ATOMS: atom_id res chain seq x y z
N MET A 1 -68.58 -50.34 12.56
CA MET A 1 -67.52 -49.61 13.27
C MET A 1 -66.27 -49.48 12.41
N THR A 2 -66.33 -48.81 11.27
CA THR A 2 -65.22 -48.71 10.27
C THR A 2 -65.23 -47.38 9.52
N SER A 3 -65.64 -46.27 10.12
CA SER A 3 -65.80 -45.00 9.43
C SER A 3 -65.00 -43.81 10.06
N ILE A 4 -64.41 -43.96 11.23
CA ILE A 4 -63.76 -42.83 11.93
C ILE A 4 -62.24 -42.77 11.66
N ASN A 5 -61.60 -43.89 11.31
CA ASN A 5 -60.18 -43.95 11.09
C ASN A 5 -59.68 -43.37 9.73
N THR A 6 -60.57 -43.27 8.75
CA THR A 6 -60.20 -42.73 7.43
C THR A 6 -60.23 -41.21 7.37
N LEU A 7 -61.12 -40.57 8.11
CA LEU A 7 -61.23 -39.11 8.18
C LEU A 7 -60.03 -38.46 8.91
N SER A 8 -59.56 -39.15 9.97
CA SER A 8 -58.39 -38.73 10.76
C SER A 8 -57.08 -38.74 9.94
N LYS A 9 -56.92 -39.70 9.02
CA LYS A 9 -55.72 -39.80 8.17
C LYS A 9 -55.69 -38.75 7.04
N PHE A 10 -56.88 -38.38 6.50
CA PHE A 10 -56.96 -37.31 5.53
C PHE A 10 -56.75 -35.91 6.15
N LEU A 11 -57.19 -35.70 7.37
CA LEU A 11 -57.01 -34.45 8.08
C LEU A 11 -55.53 -34.25 8.50
N ALA A 12 -54.84 -35.32 8.91
CA ALA A 12 -53.41 -35.26 9.23
C ALA A 12 -52.55 -35.04 7.99
N LEU A 13 -52.91 -35.58 6.84
CA LEU A 13 -52.21 -35.36 5.59
C LEU A 13 -52.43 -33.94 4.99
N ALA A 14 -53.63 -33.37 5.21
CA ALA A 14 -53.93 -31.99 4.78
C ALA A 14 -53.25 -30.94 5.68
N ILE A 15 -53.04 -31.22 6.97
CA ILE A 15 -52.31 -30.32 7.86
C ILE A 15 -50.81 -30.40 7.63
N PHE A 16 -50.29 -31.57 7.22
CA PHE A 16 -48.86 -31.69 6.88
C PHE A 16 -48.48 -31.03 5.56
N SER A 17 -49.40 -30.98 4.59
CA SER A 17 -49.19 -30.28 3.33
C SER A 17 -49.34 -28.75 3.43
N LEU A 18 -49.99 -28.24 4.50
CA LEU A 18 -50.05 -26.80 4.78
C LEU A 18 -48.87 -26.26 5.55
N LEU A 19 -48.04 -27.13 6.18
CA LEU A 19 -46.82 -26.72 6.90
C LEU A 19 -45.56 -26.70 6.01
N VAL A 20 -45.64 -27.18 4.76
CA VAL A 20 -44.53 -27.14 3.81
C VAL A 20 -44.62 -25.94 2.85
N ALA A 21 -45.66 -25.13 2.96
CA ALA A 21 -45.91 -24.01 2.05
C ALA A 21 -45.62 -22.63 2.69
N CYS A 22 -44.70 -22.53 3.64
CA CYS A 22 -44.25 -21.25 4.16
C CYS A 22 -42.83 -21.37 4.63
N SER A 23 -41.89 -21.30 3.69
CA SER A 23 -40.59 -20.68 3.88
C SER A 23 -39.94 -20.46 2.52
N ASP A 24 -40.58 -19.71 1.62
CA ASP A 24 -39.80 -18.81 0.78
C ASP A 24 -39.59 -17.56 1.64
N ASP A 25 -38.74 -17.66 2.66
CA ASP A 25 -37.95 -16.52 3.07
C ASP A 25 -37.03 -16.25 1.86
N ASP A 26 -37.50 -15.39 0.98
CA ASP A 26 -36.65 -14.82 -0.06
C ASP A 26 -35.43 -14.24 0.68
N GLU A 27 -34.30 -14.96 0.63
CA GLU A 27 -33.08 -14.50 1.27
C GLU A 27 -32.70 -13.13 0.67
N ILE A 28 -32.77 -12.11 1.52
CA ILE A 28 -32.43 -10.74 1.12
C ILE A 28 -30.93 -10.67 0.90
N GLY A 29 -30.52 -10.33 -0.32
CA GLY A 29 -29.10 -10.14 -0.63
C GLY A 29 -28.52 -8.93 0.09
N THR A 30 -27.38 -9.08 0.72
CA THR A 30 -26.65 -7.98 1.36
C THR A 30 -25.63 -7.43 0.37
N VAL A 31 -25.63 -6.11 0.18
CA VAL A 31 -24.71 -5.40 -0.71
C VAL A 31 -23.63 -4.73 0.11
N SER A 32 -22.40 -4.90 -0.31
CA SER A 32 -21.22 -4.25 0.26
C SER A 32 -20.24 -3.85 -0.84
N PHE A 33 -19.37 -2.88 -0.57
CA PHE A 33 -18.19 -2.70 -1.40
C PHE A 33 -17.23 -3.88 -1.17
N SER A 34 -16.61 -4.39 -2.25
CA SER A 34 -15.63 -5.49 -2.16
C SER A 34 -14.36 -5.04 -1.42
N ASP A 35 -13.99 -3.77 -1.61
CA ASP A 35 -12.89 -3.11 -0.93
C ASP A 35 -13.45 -1.94 -0.12
N ARG A 36 -12.81 -1.58 0.98
CA ARG A 36 -13.19 -0.39 1.78
C ARG A 36 -12.49 0.86 1.29
N GLU A 37 -11.36 0.68 0.66
CA GLU A 37 -10.48 1.72 0.21
C GLU A 37 -9.73 1.25 -1.03
N ILE A 38 -9.57 2.12 -2.01
CA ILE A 38 -8.61 1.96 -3.11
C ILE A 38 -7.76 3.21 -3.13
N GLN A 39 -6.47 3.02 -3.00
CA GLN A 39 -5.48 4.05 -3.18
C GLN A 39 -4.79 3.82 -4.52
N ILE A 40 -4.77 4.83 -5.37
CA ILE A 40 -3.98 4.79 -6.61
C ILE A 40 -2.96 5.91 -6.55
N VAL A 41 -1.74 5.54 -6.91
CA VAL A 41 -0.66 6.48 -7.23
C VAL A 41 -0.48 6.39 -8.72
N THR A 42 -0.91 7.39 -9.47
CA THR A 42 -0.85 7.27 -10.92
C THR A 42 -0.54 8.59 -11.60
N ASP A 43 0.34 8.49 -12.56
CA ASP A 43 0.58 9.44 -13.63
C ASP A 43 -0.14 9.01 -14.93
N THR A 44 -0.90 7.91 -14.90
CA THR A 44 -1.63 7.38 -16.05
C THR A 44 -3.14 7.45 -15.84
N LEU A 45 -3.89 7.81 -16.90
CA LEU A 45 -5.35 7.85 -16.93
C LEU A 45 -5.94 6.44 -17.11
N THR A 46 -5.66 5.55 -16.17
CA THR A 46 -6.20 4.19 -16.21
C THR A 46 -7.54 4.15 -15.47
N PRO A 47 -8.63 3.69 -16.11
CA PRO A 47 -9.92 3.54 -15.45
C PRO A 47 -9.86 2.57 -14.28
N VAL A 48 -10.46 2.93 -13.15
CA VAL A 48 -10.53 2.10 -11.95
C VAL A 48 -11.91 1.49 -11.81
N ASN A 49 -11.99 0.17 -11.68
CA ASN A 49 -13.25 -0.53 -11.44
C ASN A 49 -13.51 -0.66 -9.94
N ILE A 50 -14.63 -0.12 -9.47
CA ILE A 50 -15.11 -0.25 -8.10
C ILE A 50 -16.15 -1.38 -8.07
N ASN A 51 -15.85 -2.44 -7.32
CA ASN A 51 -16.67 -3.63 -7.25
C ASN A 51 -17.57 -3.63 -6.01
N LEU A 52 -18.77 -4.16 -6.17
CA LEU A 52 -19.72 -4.41 -5.09
C LEU A 52 -20.09 -5.89 -5.09
N ASP A 53 -20.08 -6.50 -3.92
CA ASP A 53 -20.49 -7.87 -3.69
C ASP A 53 -21.95 -7.93 -3.24
N ILE A 54 -22.64 -8.99 -3.67
CA ILE A 54 -24.04 -9.25 -3.32
C ILE A 54 -24.12 -10.68 -2.80
N SER A 55 -24.40 -10.85 -1.51
CA SER A 55 -24.45 -12.17 -0.89
C SER A 55 -25.64 -12.30 0.09
N PRO A 56 -26.50 -13.30 -0.08
CA PRO A 56 -26.70 -14.12 -1.29
C PRO A 56 -27.08 -13.28 -2.51
N SER A 57 -27.09 -13.88 -3.70
CA SER A 57 -27.47 -13.19 -4.94
C SER A 57 -28.89 -12.64 -4.87
N SER A 58 -29.14 -11.51 -5.55
CA SER A 58 -30.49 -10.94 -5.60
C SER A 58 -31.49 -11.92 -6.22
N PRO A 59 -32.61 -12.22 -5.55
CA PRO A 59 -33.64 -13.10 -6.11
C PRO A 59 -34.48 -12.43 -7.23
N THR A 60 -34.47 -11.11 -7.28
CA THR A 60 -35.28 -10.29 -8.18
C THR A 60 -34.45 -9.24 -8.89
N THR A 61 -35.02 -8.67 -9.98
CA THR A 61 -34.44 -7.44 -10.55
C THR A 61 -34.48 -6.32 -9.53
N SER A 62 -33.36 -5.66 -9.31
CA SER A 62 -33.18 -4.65 -8.29
C SER A 62 -32.28 -3.52 -8.79
N SER A 63 -31.92 -2.59 -7.91
CA SER A 63 -30.95 -1.55 -8.19
C SER A 63 -30.21 -1.15 -6.92
N ILE A 64 -28.99 -0.67 -7.09
CA ILE A 64 -28.16 -0.10 -6.03
C ILE A 64 -27.97 1.38 -6.34
N ARG A 65 -28.25 2.23 -5.35
CA ARG A 65 -27.99 3.67 -5.44
C ARG A 65 -26.81 4.03 -4.55
N ILE A 66 -25.85 4.70 -5.15
CA ILE A 66 -24.61 5.14 -4.50
C ILE A 66 -24.56 6.67 -4.60
N ILE A 67 -24.30 7.34 -3.49
CA ILE A 67 -24.01 8.78 -3.50
C ILE A 67 -22.51 9.02 -3.47
N ALA A 68 -22.13 10.14 -4.10
CA ALA A 68 -20.82 10.74 -3.98
C ALA A 68 -20.96 12.26 -3.89
N PRO A 69 -20.24 12.94 -2.98
CA PRO A 69 -20.13 14.38 -2.99
C PRO A 69 -19.64 14.87 -4.36
N GLN A 70 -20.22 15.95 -4.87
CA GLN A 70 -19.93 16.43 -6.22
C GLN A 70 -18.69 17.32 -6.33
N ASN A 71 -17.98 17.53 -5.24
CA ASN A 71 -16.86 18.50 -5.17
C ASN A 71 -15.69 18.20 -6.13
N ASN A 72 -15.49 16.94 -6.51
CA ASN A 72 -14.42 16.52 -7.43
C ASN A 72 -14.95 16.01 -8.78
N TYR A 73 -16.26 15.79 -8.90
CA TYR A 73 -16.87 15.22 -10.10
C TYR A 73 -16.89 16.21 -11.26
N GLY A 74 -16.42 15.77 -12.41
CA GLY A 74 -16.32 16.60 -13.62
C GLY A 74 -15.07 17.49 -13.68
N GLU A 75 -14.34 17.61 -12.57
CA GLU A 75 -13.05 18.31 -12.52
C GLU A 75 -11.91 17.31 -12.41
N LYS A 76 -11.97 16.36 -11.48
CA LYS A 76 -10.92 15.39 -11.21
C LYS A 76 -11.25 13.99 -11.72
N PHE A 77 -12.53 13.62 -11.73
CA PHE A 77 -12.95 12.31 -12.23
C PHE A 77 -14.37 12.34 -12.81
N THR A 78 -14.70 11.32 -13.58
CA THR A 78 -16.07 10.95 -13.96
C THR A 78 -16.35 9.49 -13.62
N THR A 79 -17.61 9.04 -13.77
CA THR A 79 -17.98 7.65 -13.51
C THR A 79 -18.78 7.05 -14.66
N VAL A 80 -18.74 5.73 -14.77
CA VAL A 80 -19.58 4.96 -15.68
C VAL A 80 -20.30 3.87 -14.89
N PRO A 81 -21.65 3.94 -14.68
CA PRO A 81 -22.58 4.99 -15.15
C PRO A 81 -22.27 6.38 -14.59
N GLN A 82 -22.70 7.42 -15.30
CA GLN A 82 -22.49 8.80 -14.88
C GLN A 82 -23.19 9.11 -13.55
N LEU A 83 -22.56 10.00 -12.77
CA LEU A 83 -23.12 10.55 -11.55
C LEU A 83 -24.20 11.58 -11.92
N GLU A 84 -25.47 11.25 -11.72
CA GLU A 84 -26.60 12.14 -11.96
C GLU A 84 -27.14 12.69 -10.63
N ASN A 85 -27.11 14.00 -10.45
CA ASN A 85 -27.54 14.67 -9.20
C ASN A 85 -26.86 14.13 -7.93
N GLY A 86 -25.61 13.71 -8.02
CA GLY A 86 -24.85 13.14 -6.89
C GLY A 86 -25.13 11.64 -6.66
N GLU A 87 -25.80 10.96 -7.58
CA GLU A 87 -26.14 9.55 -7.46
C GLU A 87 -25.69 8.74 -8.68
N ILE A 88 -25.15 7.55 -8.41
CA ILE A 88 -24.94 6.48 -9.40
C ILE A 88 -26.04 5.45 -9.18
N ASN A 89 -26.71 5.04 -10.25
CA ASN A 89 -27.72 3.99 -10.20
C ASN A 89 -27.25 2.77 -10.99
N ILE A 90 -27.05 1.65 -10.28
CA ILE A 90 -26.54 0.40 -10.86
C ILE A 90 -27.68 -0.63 -10.88
N PRO A 91 -28.13 -1.08 -12.06
CA PRO A 91 -29.13 -2.14 -12.15
C PRO A 91 -28.54 -3.49 -11.74
N VAL A 92 -29.33 -4.28 -11.01
CA VAL A 92 -28.98 -5.64 -10.58
C VAL A 92 -29.97 -6.62 -11.17
N GLN A 93 -29.47 -7.65 -11.86
CA GLN A 93 -30.31 -8.72 -12.41
C GLN A 93 -30.43 -9.88 -11.42
N PRO A 94 -31.50 -10.68 -11.49
CA PRO A 94 -31.62 -11.87 -10.66
C PRO A 94 -30.44 -12.81 -10.82
N GLY A 95 -29.94 -13.31 -9.69
CA GLY A 95 -28.81 -14.23 -9.65
C GLY A 95 -27.41 -13.58 -9.72
N GLN A 96 -27.33 -12.26 -9.87
CA GLN A 96 -26.02 -11.58 -9.79
C GLN A 96 -25.47 -11.58 -8.36
N THR A 97 -24.20 -11.90 -8.26
CA THR A 97 -23.41 -11.89 -7.00
C THR A 97 -22.45 -10.73 -6.91
N SER A 98 -22.29 -9.97 -7.99
CA SER A 98 -21.47 -8.76 -8.01
C SER A 98 -21.92 -7.80 -9.12
N VAL A 99 -21.66 -6.53 -8.91
CA VAL A 99 -21.77 -5.45 -9.90
C VAL A 99 -20.61 -4.50 -9.74
N SER A 100 -20.37 -3.63 -10.70
CA SER A 100 -19.31 -2.64 -10.61
C SER A 100 -19.72 -1.33 -11.28
N PHE A 101 -19.03 -0.27 -10.93
CA PHE A 101 -18.96 0.96 -11.71
C PHE A 101 -17.51 1.34 -11.94
N GLN A 102 -17.26 2.12 -12.95
CA GLN A 102 -15.93 2.58 -13.32
C GLN A 102 -15.74 4.03 -12.88
N LEU A 103 -14.56 4.35 -12.39
CA LEU A 103 -14.10 5.69 -12.12
C LEU A 103 -13.03 6.02 -13.14
N ASP A 104 -13.24 7.09 -13.90
CA ASP A 104 -12.30 7.59 -14.91
C ASP A 104 -11.68 8.90 -14.42
N LEU A 105 -10.38 8.92 -14.22
CA LEU A 105 -9.63 10.13 -13.90
C LEU A 105 -9.59 11.05 -15.14
N LEU A 106 -9.75 12.35 -14.94
CA LEU A 106 -9.77 13.33 -16.02
C LEU A 106 -8.41 13.95 -16.28
N GLU A 107 -7.58 14.03 -15.26
CA GLU A 107 -6.23 14.55 -15.34
C GLU A 107 -5.27 13.65 -14.60
N SER A 108 -4.03 13.61 -15.03
CA SER A 108 -2.92 12.92 -14.40
C SER A 108 -1.67 13.77 -14.54
N GLY A 109 -0.71 13.57 -13.63
CA GLY A 109 0.59 14.18 -13.71
C GLY A 109 0.75 15.46 -12.87
N ILE A 110 1.82 16.18 -13.14
CA ILE A 110 2.29 17.35 -12.39
C ILE A 110 1.19 18.43 -12.31
N GLY A 111 0.88 18.89 -11.09
CA GLY A 111 -0.12 19.94 -10.83
C GLY A 111 -1.54 19.42 -10.61
N PHE A 112 -1.74 18.11 -10.60
CA PHE A 112 -3.00 17.50 -10.21
C PHE A 112 -2.96 17.25 -8.70
N ASP A 113 -3.72 18.03 -7.92
CA ASP A 113 -3.74 17.86 -6.46
C ASP A 113 -4.32 16.51 -6.04
N ASP A 114 -3.81 15.97 -4.96
CA ASP A 114 -4.40 14.84 -4.27
C ASP A 114 -5.87 15.07 -4.00
N PHE A 115 -6.66 14.02 -4.10
CA PHE A 115 -8.05 14.10 -3.70
C PHE A 115 -8.56 12.78 -3.12
N GLU A 116 -9.46 12.94 -2.16
CA GLU A 116 -10.25 11.86 -1.59
C GLU A 116 -11.68 11.97 -2.08
N GLN A 117 -12.28 10.83 -2.41
CA GLN A 117 -13.68 10.74 -2.78
C GLN A 117 -14.36 9.60 -2.03
N GLU A 118 -15.34 9.95 -1.20
CA GLU A 118 -16.21 8.95 -0.57
C GLU A 118 -17.38 8.56 -1.47
N PHE A 119 -17.73 7.29 -1.43
CA PHE A 119 -18.94 6.70 -2.02
C PHE A 119 -19.73 5.96 -0.94
N GLU A 120 -21.04 6.14 -0.90
CA GLU A 120 -21.91 5.48 0.08
C GLU A 120 -23.11 4.86 -0.59
N ILE A 121 -23.38 3.58 -0.28
CA ILE A 121 -24.60 2.90 -0.69
C ILE A 121 -25.76 3.44 0.14
N ILE A 122 -26.67 4.20 -0.47
CA ILE A 122 -27.79 4.86 0.24
C ILE A 122 -29.11 4.12 0.12
N ALA A 123 -29.29 3.33 -0.93
CA ALA A 123 -30.53 2.60 -1.15
C ALA A 123 -30.30 1.38 -1.99
N THR A 124 -31.07 0.36 -1.70
CA THR A 124 -31.15 -0.86 -2.49
C THR A 124 -32.61 -1.09 -2.86
N GLY A 125 -32.83 -1.71 -4.02
CA GLY A 125 -34.18 -2.12 -4.45
C GLY A 125 -34.68 -3.34 -3.71
N SER A 126 -35.84 -3.87 -4.13
CA SER A 126 -36.43 -5.06 -3.52
C SER A 126 -35.48 -6.24 -3.54
N GLY A 127 -35.44 -7.02 -2.47
CA GLY A 127 -34.59 -8.21 -2.33
C GLY A 127 -33.12 -7.91 -2.03
N LEU A 128 -32.76 -6.65 -1.77
CA LEU A 128 -31.42 -6.23 -1.37
C LEU A 128 -31.47 -5.37 -0.11
N GLN A 129 -30.39 -5.43 0.66
CA GLN A 129 -30.11 -4.53 1.79
C GLN A 129 -28.65 -4.12 1.79
N THR A 130 -28.34 -2.98 2.36
CA THR A 130 -26.95 -2.52 2.51
C THR A 130 -26.31 -3.12 3.75
N ASN A 131 -25.05 -3.57 3.64
CA ASN A 131 -24.23 -3.88 4.79
C ASN A 131 -23.88 -2.59 5.53
N PRO A 132 -24.31 -2.41 6.81
CA PRO A 132 -24.09 -1.16 7.53
C PRO A 132 -22.61 -0.86 7.84
N PHE A 133 -21.74 -1.85 7.73
CA PHE A 133 -20.30 -1.72 8.01
C PHE A 133 -19.44 -1.59 6.75
N GLU A 134 -19.96 -1.96 5.58
CA GLU A 134 -19.25 -2.04 4.31
C GLU A 134 -20.02 -1.32 3.20
N GLY A 135 -20.94 -0.43 3.57
CA GLY A 135 -21.69 0.41 2.65
C GLY A 135 -20.97 1.70 2.25
N ARG A 136 -19.72 1.90 2.71
CA ARG A 136 -18.89 3.05 2.37
C ARG A 136 -17.57 2.60 1.78
N PHE A 137 -17.10 3.39 0.85
CA PHE A 137 -15.86 3.19 0.13
C PHE A 137 -15.16 4.53 -0.05
N SER A 138 -13.87 4.57 0.22
CA SER A 138 -13.02 5.72 -0.02
C SER A 138 -12.05 5.47 -1.17
N PHE A 139 -11.99 6.40 -2.08
CA PHE A 139 -11.04 6.42 -3.17
C PHE A 139 -10.04 7.55 -2.93
N PHE A 140 -8.77 7.21 -2.95
CA PHE A 140 -7.69 8.17 -2.84
C PHE A 140 -6.90 8.17 -4.14
N ASN A 141 -6.80 9.34 -4.76
CA ASN A 141 -5.79 9.56 -5.77
C ASN A 141 -4.66 10.33 -5.10
N LEU A 142 -3.56 9.67 -4.89
CA LEU A 142 -2.33 10.29 -4.45
C LEU A 142 -1.52 10.62 -5.69
N VAL A 143 -1.30 11.89 -5.90
CA VAL A 143 -0.32 12.31 -6.89
C VAL A 143 1.05 11.93 -6.33
N ASN A 144 1.76 11.08 -7.05
CA ASN A 144 3.18 10.94 -6.77
C ASN A 144 3.79 12.30 -7.11
N GLU A 145 4.03 13.11 -6.09
CA GLU A 145 4.74 14.37 -6.28
C GLU A 145 6.14 13.99 -6.80
N ARG A 146 6.26 13.93 -8.13
CA ARG A 146 7.58 13.96 -8.73
C ARG A 146 8.22 15.24 -8.23
N VAL A 147 9.33 15.11 -7.55
CA VAL A 147 10.18 16.27 -7.28
C VAL A 147 10.43 16.91 -8.63
N GLN A 148 9.92 18.14 -8.83
CA GLN A 148 9.99 18.81 -10.13
C GLN A 148 11.44 19.18 -10.44
N GLU A 149 11.76 19.37 -11.74
CA GLU A 149 13.12 19.74 -12.20
C GLU A 149 13.73 20.97 -11.51
N ASP A 150 12.90 21.79 -10.81
CA ASP A 150 13.35 22.96 -10.03
C ASP A 150 13.62 22.65 -8.55
N ASP A 151 13.46 21.40 -8.10
CA ASP A 151 13.45 21.04 -6.67
C ASP A 151 14.74 20.38 -6.18
N LEU A 152 15.81 20.41 -6.94
CA LEU A 152 17.12 20.17 -6.36
C LEU A 152 17.59 21.43 -5.59
N PRO A 153 18.13 21.28 -4.40
CA PRO A 153 18.50 20.02 -3.75
C PRO A 153 17.32 19.25 -3.18
N PHE A 154 17.22 17.95 -3.49
CA PHE A 154 16.38 17.02 -2.72
C PHE A 154 17.04 16.78 -1.36
N VAL A 155 16.27 16.95 -0.28
CA VAL A 155 16.76 16.76 1.10
C VAL A 155 15.74 15.98 1.90
N GLU A 156 16.18 14.88 2.52
CA GLU A 156 15.40 14.13 3.50
C GLU A 156 16.20 14.00 4.78
N ASP A 157 15.78 14.68 5.82
CA ASP A 157 16.42 14.68 7.15
C ASP A 157 15.76 13.74 8.16
N PHE A 158 14.68 13.06 7.74
CA PHE A 158 13.86 12.16 8.56
C PHE A 158 13.33 12.80 9.85
N ASP A 159 13.02 14.10 9.81
CA ASP A 159 12.43 14.83 10.94
C ASP A 159 11.13 14.22 11.46
N VAL A 160 10.37 13.52 10.61
CA VAL A 160 9.19 12.74 11.00
C VAL A 160 9.49 11.76 12.13
N CYS A 161 10.70 11.27 12.21
CA CYS A 161 11.13 10.36 13.25
C CYS A 161 11.22 11.00 14.63
N GLY A 162 11.38 12.32 14.71
CA GLY A 162 11.35 13.10 15.94
C GLY A 162 12.25 12.62 17.08
N PRO A 163 12.49 13.42 18.10
CA PRO A 163 13.43 13.09 19.19
C PRO A 163 12.93 11.97 20.13
N ASN A 164 11.69 11.54 19.99
CA ASN A 164 11.07 10.51 20.85
C ASN A 164 10.71 9.23 20.10
N GLY A 165 11.23 9.05 18.86
CA GLY A 165 10.92 7.90 18.05
C GLY A 165 9.41 7.80 17.74
N SER A 166 8.82 8.87 17.19
CA SER A 166 7.46 8.76 16.65
C SER A 166 7.48 7.78 15.50
N PHE A 167 6.48 6.89 15.47
CA PHE A 167 6.46 5.73 14.58
C PHE A 167 5.79 6.03 13.23
N GLU A 168 5.88 7.24 12.72
CA GLU A 168 5.29 7.61 11.44
C GLU A 168 6.29 7.38 10.29
N LEU A 169 6.57 6.12 10.00
CA LEU A 169 7.28 5.70 8.80
C LEU A 169 6.32 5.07 7.80
N PRO A 170 6.61 5.19 6.51
CA PRO A 170 7.74 5.95 5.92
C PRO A 170 7.55 7.47 6.02
N PRO A 171 8.62 8.28 5.81
CA PRO A 171 8.46 9.71 5.56
C PRO A 171 7.51 9.96 4.38
N GLU A 172 6.96 11.15 4.28
CA GLU A 172 6.09 11.51 3.18
C GLU A 172 6.76 11.21 1.83
N ASN A 173 6.01 10.55 0.95
CA ASN A 173 6.47 10.10 -0.38
C ASN A 173 7.56 9.02 -0.41
N TRP A 174 8.05 8.54 0.73
CA TRP A 174 8.91 7.36 0.78
C TRP A 174 8.08 6.08 0.91
N THR A 175 8.63 4.97 0.44
CA THR A 175 7.97 3.65 0.52
C THR A 175 8.86 2.67 1.25
N ILE A 176 8.27 1.89 2.17
CA ILE A 176 8.94 0.73 2.77
C ILE A 176 8.32 -0.54 2.21
N ILE A 177 9.17 -1.43 1.69
CA ILE A 177 8.77 -2.74 1.19
C ILE A 177 9.54 -3.82 1.94
N ASP A 178 8.84 -4.60 2.73
CA ASP A 178 9.40 -5.78 3.40
C ASP A 178 9.27 -6.98 2.46
N VAL A 179 10.34 -7.31 1.74
CA VAL A 179 10.39 -8.44 0.80
C VAL A 179 10.35 -9.77 1.55
N ALA A 180 11.03 -9.82 2.70
CA ALA A 180 11.00 -10.96 3.60
C ALA A 180 11.00 -10.46 5.05
N GLN A 181 10.19 -11.09 5.88
CA GLN A 181 10.16 -10.82 7.32
C GLN A 181 10.51 -12.11 8.07
N ASN A 182 11.36 -12.01 9.07
CA ASN A 182 11.65 -13.12 9.96
C ASN A 182 10.43 -13.45 10.84
N SER A 183 10.48 -14.59 11.55
CA SER A 183 9.36 -15.06 12.40
C SER A 183 8.95 -14.10 13.52
N PHE A 184 9.77 -13.10 13.82
CA PHE A 184 9.51 -12.09 14.87
C PHE A 184 9.02 -10.75 14.31
N ASN A 185 8.86 -10.63 12.98
CA ASN A 185 8.56 -9.35 12.30
C ASN A 185 9.55 -8.24 12.66
N THR A 186 10.80 -8.58 12.82
CA THR A 186 11.90 -7.64 13.04
C THR A 186 12.78 -7.56 11.79
N GLY A 187 13.60 -6.52 11.68
CA GLY A 187 14.53 -6.36 10.56
C GLY A 187 14.05 -5.41 9.47
N GLY A 188 12.83 -4.85 9.57
CA GLY A 188 12.38 -3.75 8.72
C GLY A 188 12.95 -2.40 9.16
N PHE A 189 12.78 -1.37 8.34
CA PHE A 189 13.13 0.00 8.68
C PHE A 189 12.17 0.57 9.73
N PHE A 190 12.70 1.34 10.67
CA PHE A 190 11.93 2.05 11.69
C PHE A 190 12.64 3.37 12.07
N CYS A 191 11.88 4.29 12.66
CA CYS A 191 12.45 5.52 13.19
C CYS A 191 13.47 5.23 14.28
N TYR A 192 14.66 5.81 14.16
CA TYR A 192 15.74 5.61 15.08
C TYR A 192 16.32 6.96 15.56
N THR A 193 16.40 7.15 16.86
CA THR A 193 17.04 8.30 17.46
C THR A 193 18.01 7.82 18.51
N ASP A 194 19.29 8.09 18.30
CA ASP A 194 20.34 7.80 19.26
C ASP A 194 21.39 8.92 19.24
N GLN A 195 21.85 9.31 20.44
CA GLN A 195 22.89 10.35 20.64
C GLN A 195 22.61 11.68 19.91
N GLY A 196 21.34 12.02 19.72
CA GLY A 196 20.92 13.28 19.10
C GLY A 196 20.93 13.25 17.57
N VAL A 197 21.13 12.09 16.96
CA VAL A 197 20.93 11.89 15.52
C VAL A 197 19.62 11.16 15.30
N THR A 198 18.78 11.75 14.50
CA THR A 198 17.50 11.20 14.06
C THR A 198 17.66 10.66 12.65
N GLY A 199 17.02 9.54 12.36
CA GLY A 199 17.05 8.89 11.04
C GLY A 199 16.19 7.65 11.02
N VAL A 200 16.28 6.90 9.95
CA VAL A 200 15.71 5.56 9.84
C VAL A 200 16.79 4.52 10.08
N GLY A 201 16.45 3.46 10.75
CA GLY A 201 17.39 2.38 11.06
C GLY A 201 16.72 1.02 11.02
N THR A 202 17.55 0.01 11.12
CA THR A 202 17.11 -1.38 11.19
C THR A 202 17.71 -2.05 12.42
N ASN A 203 16.96 -2.95 13.03
CA ASN A 203 17.45 -3.74 14.14
C ASN A 203 16.83 -5.13 14.13
N PRO A 204 17.56 -6.15 13.71
CA PRO A 204 17.05 -7.52 13.68
C PRO A 204 17.02 -8.17 15.07
N PHE A 205 17.36 -7.44 16.12
CA PHE A 205 17.44 -7.95 17.47
C PHE A 205 16.09 -8.50 17.95
N THR A 206 16.06 -9.75 18.35
CA THR A 206 14.91 -10.37 18.99
C THR A 206 14.97 -10.18 20.50
N PRO A 207 13.89 -9.68 21.13
CA PRO A 207 13.89 -9.36 22.57
C PRO A 207 14.17 -10.55 23.48
N ASP A 208 13.90 -11.76 23.05
CA ASP A 208 13.88 -12.95 23.90
C ASP A 208 15.20 -13.74 23.89
N GLY A 209 16.17 -13.30 23.09
CA GLY A 209 17.48 -13.90 23.09
C GLY A 209 17.55 -15.35 22.64
N GLU A 210 16.52 -15.89 22.07
CA GLU A 210 16.51 -17.21 21.49
C GLU A 210 16.78 -17.08 19.98
N ALA A 211 18.01 -17.43 19.58
CA ALA A 211 18.31 -17.68 18.19
C ALA A 211 17.44 -18.85 17.74
N THR A 212 16.39 -18.54 16.97
CA THR A 212 15.71 -19.58 16.21
C THR A 212 16.64 -20.06 15.11
N SER A 213 16.60 -21.32 14.82
CA SER A 213 17.51 -22.01 13.91
C SER A 213 17.57 -21.35 12.53
N GLY A 214 18.62 -20.64 12.23
CA GLY A 214 19.36 -20.40 10.99
C GLY A 214 18.66 -20.13 9.66
N ASP A 215 17.35 -20.02 9.57
CA ASP A 215 16.62 -19.91 8.31
C ASP A 215 15.71 -18.64 8.24
N ASP A 216 15.74 -17.77 9.24
CA ASP A 216 14.90 -16.57 9.28
C ASP A 216 15.59 -15.39 8.56
N TYR A 217 15.45 -15.37 7.24
CA TYR A 217 15.89 -14.25 6.42
C TYR A 217 14.91 -13.09 6.49
N SER A 218 15.43 -11.86 6.63
CA SER A 218 14.67 -10.62 6.47
C SER A 218 15.32 -9.73 5.42
N GLU A 219 14.48 -9.09 4.62
CA GLU A 219 14.90 -8.09 3.64
C GLU A 219 13.87 -6.97 3.58
N SER A 220 14.34 -5.74 3.74
CA SER A 220 13.52 -4.53 3.70
C SER A 220 14.17 -3.48 2.83
N TRP A 221 13.36 -2.76 2.09
CA TRP A 221 13.74 -1.69 1.19
C TRP A 221 13.09 -0.39 1.62
N LEU A 222 13.88 0.66 1.74
CA LEU A 222 13.42 2.04 1.94
C LEU A 222 13.67 2.80 0.65
N ILE A 223 12.59 3.17 -0.03
CA ILE A 223 12.63 3.71 -1.40
C ILE A 223 12.21 5.17 -1.37
N SER A 224 13.04 6.04 -1.95
CA SER A 224 12.75 7.46 -2.09
C SER A 224 11.60 7.72 -3.07
N PRO A 225 10.95 8.88 -3.00
CA PRO A 225 10.18 9.38 -4.13
C PRO A 225 11.04 9.45 -5.38
N ASN A 226 10.41 9.69 -6.52
CA ASN A 226 11.11 9.94 -7.77
C ASN A 226 11.81 11.31 -7.71
N ILE A 227 13.09 11.37 -8.03
CA ILE A 227 13.94 12.56 -7.99
C ILE A 227 14.36 12.87 -9.42
N SER A 228 14.02 14.05 -9.94
CA SER A 228 14.40 14.44 -11.29
C SER A 228 15.81 15.04 -11.33
N LEU A 229 16.64 14.50 -12.21
CA LEU A 229 17.98 15.01 -12.50
C LEU A 229 18.04 15.73 -13.85
N GLY A 230 16.86 16.04 -14.43
CA GLY A 230 16.75 16.52 -15.82
C GLY A 230 17.58 17.75 -16.18
N ALA A 231 17.72 18.69 -15.25
CA ALA A 231 18.47 19.95 -15.45
C ALA A 231 19.77 20.02 -14.64
N ALA A 232 20.09 18.99 -13.85
CA ALA A 232 21.29 19.01 -13.01
C ALA A 232 22.56 18.82 -13.84
N GLU A 233 23.55 19.69 -13.60
CA GLU A 233 24.91 19.51 -14.10
C GLU A 233 25.75 18.86 -12.98
N ASP A 234 26.40 17.73 -13.24
CA ASP A 234 27.22 16.98 -12.28
C ASP A 234 26.43 16.59 -10.99
N PRO A 235 25.24 15.94 -11.07
CA PRO A 235 24.46 15.63 -9.87
C PRO A 235 25.20 14.68 -8.93
N VAL A 236 24.99 14.88 -7.64
CA VAL A 236 25.64 14.08 -6.59
C VAL A 236 24.64 13.63 -5.53
N LEU A 237 24.84 12.43 -5.02
CA LEU A 237 24.16 11.89 -3.85
C LEU A 237 25.09 11.96 -2.65
N SER A 238 24.60 12.40 -1.49
CA SER A 238 25.25 12.21 -0.21
C SER A 238 24.26 11.80 0.85
N PHE A 239 24.70 11.07 1.85
CA PHE A 239 23.88 10.74 3.03
C PHE A 239 24.78 10.42 4.23
N ASP A 240 24.18 10.57 5.40
CA ASP A 240 24.78 10.14 6.65
C ASP A 240 24.37 8.69 6.96
N PHE A 241 25.32 7.89 7.46
CA PHE A 241 25.03 6.51 7.83
C PHE A 241 25.81 6.06 9.05
N ASP A 242 25.27 5.07 9.73
CA ASP A 242 25.91 4.30 10.78
C ASP A 242 25.71 2.80 10.45
N ARG A 243 26.73 2.02 10.73
CA ARG A 243 26.71 0.57 10.55
C ARG A 243 27.27 -0.11 11.78
N ARG A 244 26.53 -1.06 12.31
CA ARG A 244 26.93 -1.83 13.48
C ARG A 244 26.93 -3.30 13.13
N PHE A 245 27.96 -4.01 13.60
CA PHE A 245 28.16 -5.42 13.34
C PHE A 245 28.26 -5.71 11.82
N ASP A 246 29.37 -6.27 11.43
CA ASP A 246 29.65 -6.53 10.01
C ASP A 246 29.46 -8.02 9.72
N ALA A 247 28.21 -8.43 9.71
CA ALA A 247 27.83 -9.80 9.39
C ALA A 247 27.25 -9.86 7.97
N PRO A 248 28.03 -10.29 6.96
CA PRO A 248 27.49 -10.48 5.63
C PRO A 248 26.46 -11.62 5.67
N ILE A 249 25.49 -11.57 4.75
CA ILE A 249 24.49 -12.61 4.60
C ILE A 249 25.14 -13.91 4.15
N ASP A 250 26.08 -13.79 3.20
CA ASP A 250 26.93 -14.87 2.71
C ASP A 250 28.27 -14.29 2.19
N ASP A 251 29.12 -15.12 1.61
CA ASP A 251 30.45 -14.71 1.10
C ASP A 251 30.42 -13.61 0.04
N ASN A 252 29.26 -13.31 -0.56
CA ASN A 252 29.11 -12.36 -1.66
C ASN A 252 27.98 -11.31 -1.44
N THR A 253 27.20 -11.46 -0.38
CA THR A 253 26.02 -10.61 -0.14
C THR A 253 26.18 -9.83 1.17
N LEU A 254 26.28 -8.51 1.05
CA LEU A 254 26.29 -7.61 2.20
C LEU A 254 24.90 -7.49 2.82
N ALA A 255 24.87 -7.23 4.12
CA ALA A 255 23.64 -6.96 4.86
C ALA A 255 22.97 -5.62 4.48
N TYR A 256 23.66 -4.78 3.75
CA TYR A 256 23.19 -3.46 3.33
C TYR A 256 23.54 -3.21 1.85
N GLY A 257 22.82 -2.27 1.25
CA GLY A 257 23.07 -1.87 -0.12
C GLY A 257 22.31 -0.61 -0.49
N LEU A 258 22.66 -0.08 -1.64
CA LEU A 258 21.90 0.98 -2.29
C LEU A 258 21.72 0.63 -3.76
N GLN A 259 20.49 0.76 -4.23
CA GLN A 259 20.15 0.59 -5.65
C GLN A 259 19.41 1.82 -6.17
N ILE A 260 19.53 2.03 -7.46
CA ILE A 260 18.85 3.11 -8.18
C ILE A 260 18.05 2.48 -9.32
N ALA A 261 16.82 2.94 -9.52
CA ALA A 261 16.01 2.65 -10.69
C ALA A 261 15.59 3.94 -11.38
N THR A 262 15.52 3.89 -12.70
CA THR A 262 15.05 5.00 -13.56
C THR A 262 13.66 4.74 -14.12
N ASP A 263 13.07 3.60 -13.81
CA ASP A 263 11.79 3.12 -14.30
C ASP A 263 10.83 2.69 -13.17
N TYR A 264 11.16 3.01 -11.91
CA TYR A 264 10.27 2.79 -10.78
C TYR A 264 9.19 3.88 -10.75
N ASP A 265 7.92 3.46 -10.72
CA ASP A 265 6.74 4.34 -10.78
C ASP A 265 5.94 4.40 -9.46
N GLY A 266 6.50 3.87 -8.36
CA GLY A 266 5.83 3.78 -7.06
C GLY A 266 5.04 2.49 -6.87
N THR A 267 4.75 1.72 -7.93
CA THR A 267 3.92 0.51 -7.86
C THR A 267 4.58 -0.73 -8.45
N ASN A 268 5.52 -0.56 -9.36
CA ASN A 268 6.14 -1.63 -10.15
C ASN A 268 7.41 -2.23 -9.53
N PHE A 269 7.52 -2.26 -8.21
CA PHE A 269 8.72 -2.69 -7.47
C PHE A 269 9.37 -3.98 -8.01
N GLU A 270 8.56 -5.02 -8.27
CA GLU A 270 9.07 -6.32 -8.73
C GLU A 270 9.59 -6.32 -10.18
N THR A 271 9.19 -5.33 -10.98
CA THR A 271 9.52 -5.24 -12.40
C THR A 271 10.44 -4.09 -12.76
N ALA A 272 10.63 -3.13 -11.86
CA ALA A 272 11.57 -2.04 -12.02
C ALA A 272 13.01 -2.57 -12.10
N ASN A 273 13.81 -1.89 -12.91
CA ASN A 273 15.20 -2.30 -13.17
C ASN A 273 16.16 -1.70 -12.13
N TRP A 274 16.16 -2.26 -10.94
CA TRP A 274 17.02 -1.83 -9.85
C TRP A 274 18.50 -2.17 -10.12
N GLN A 275 19.35 -1.15 -10.17
CA GLN A 275 20.80 -1.27 -10.39
C GLN A 275 21.57 -0.97 -9.10
N VAL A 276 22.51 -1.85 -8.75
CA VAL A 276 23.39 -1.59 -7.59
C VAL A 276 24.21 -0.32 -7.83
N PHE A 277 24.07 0.64 -6.94
CA PHE A 277 24.90 1.85 -6.95
C PHE A 277 26.18 1.61 -6.16
N GLN A 278 27.17 1.05 -6.83
CA GLN A 278 28.41 0.61 -6.23
C GLN A 278 29.17 1.70 -5.47
N PRO A 279 29.20 2.99 -5.91
CA PRO A 279 29.84 4.06 -5.13
C PRO A 279 29.34 4.19 -3.70
N ALA A 280 28.02 4.04 -3.48
CA ALA A 280 27.45 4.10 -2.13
C ALA A 280 27.85 2.87 -1.29
N VAL A 281 27.79 1.68 -1.89
CA VAL A 281 28.21 0.44 -1.22
C VAL A 281 29.67 0.49 -0.79
N ASP A 282 30.54 1.00 -1.68
CA ASP A 282 31.96 1.17 -1.41
C ASP A 282 32.19 2.21 -0.29
N ALA A 283 31.46 3.35 -0.32
CA ALA A 283 31.56 4.37 0.73
C ALA A 283 31.10 3.85 2.09
N MET A 284 29.98 3.14 2.14
CA MET A 284 29.46 2.51 3.36
C MET A 284 30.42 1.41 3.88
N THR A 285 31.11 0.71 3.01
CA THR A 285 32.06 -0.35 3.37
C THR A 285 33.37 0.23 3.86
N ALA A 286 33.89 1.28 3.21
CA ALA A 286 35.17 1.90 3.53
C ALA A 286 35.14 2.71 4.82
N ASN A 287 34.02 3.34 5.12
CA ASN A 287 33.83 4.20 6.28
C ASN A 287 33.03 3.46 7.34
N ASP A 288 33.70 2.66 8.17
CA ASP A 288 33.08 2.11 9.37
C ASP A 288 33.25 3.14 10.51
N PRO A 289 32.20 3.92 10.85
CA PRO A 289 32.30 4.93 11.90
C PRO A 289 32.43 4.30 13.30
N GLY A 290 32.21 2.99 13.40
CA GLY A 290 32.18 2.29 14.68
C GLY A 290 30.91 2.55 15.47
N PHE A 291 30.83 2.03 16.68
CA PHE A 291 29.70 2.18 17.57
C PHE A 291 29.46 3.66 17.90
N ASP A 292 28.20 4.10 17.76
CA ASP A 292 27.73 5.42 18.17
C ASP A 292 28.30 6.62 17.39
N SER A 293 28.74 6.41 16.17
CA SER A 293 29.20 7.47 15.28
C SER A 293 28.46 7.42 13.96
N ILE A 294 28.22 8.59 13.39
CA ILE A 294 27.67 8.71 12.02
C ILE A 294 28.79 9.16 11.11
N ALA A 295 28.90 8.58 9.95
CA ALA A 295 29.78 8.99 8.87
C ALA A 295 28.96 9.51 7.69
N ASN A 296 29.46 10.53 7.01
CA ASN A 296 28.91 10.99 5.74
C ASN A 296 29.62 10.27 4.59
N THR A 297 28.86 9.89 3.55
CA THR A 297 29.40 9.22 2.37
C THR A 297 30.32 10.12 1.54
N GLY A 298 30.24 11.45 1.71
CA GLY A 298 30.73 12.40 0.73
C GLY A 298 29.88 12.41 -0.55
N ASN A 299 30.27 13.23 -1.49
CA ASN A 299 29.58 13.38 -2.76
C ASN A 299 29.83 12.17 -3.67
N LEU A 300 28.78 11.43 -3.97
CA LEU A 300 28.80 10.27 -4.85
C LEU A 300 28.21 10.71 -6.21
N SER A 301 28.99 10.65 -7.28
CA SER A 301 28.55 11.10 -8.61
C SER A 301 27.35 10.30 -9.12
N LEU A 302 26.34 11.01 -9.59
CA LEU A 302 25.19 10.49 -10.32
C LEU A 302 25.26 10.79 -11.84
N GLU A 303 26.47 11.08 -12.38
CA GLU A 303 26.70 11.43 -13.79
C GLU A 303 26.05 10.43 -14.77
N ASP A 304 26.05 9.14 -14.43
CA ASP A 304 25.43 8.09 -15.26
C ASP A 304 23.89 8.22 -15.35
N TYR A 305 23.29 9.05 -14.52
CA TYR A 305 21.84 9.28 -14.43
C TYR A 305 21.42 10.70 -14.84
N GLU A 306 22.35 11.54 -15.33
CA GLU A 306 22.01 12.88 -15.80
C GLU A 306 20.86 12.86 -16.80
N GLY A 307 19.93 13.81 -16.66
CA GLY A 307 18.77 13.93 -17.54
C GLY A 307 17.69 12.88 -17.30
N GLN A 308 17.80 12.08 -16.26
CA GLN A 308 16.84 11.03 -15.94
C GLN A 308 16.15 11.32 -14.59
N ASP A 309 15.01 10.73 -14.42
CA ASP A 309 14.36 10.61 -13.12
C ASP A 309 14.88 9.34 -12.43
N ILE A 310 15.16 9.40 -11.14
CA ILE A 310 15.66 8.26 -10.36
C ILE A 310 14.85 8.04 -9.09
N SER A 311 14.77 6.79 -8.65
CA SER A 311 14.41 6.44 -7.28
C SER A 311 15.57 5.73 -6.62
N ILE A 312 15.86 6.10 -5.38
CA ILE A 312 16.95 5.56 -4.58
C ILE A 312 16.38 4.58 -3.56
N ALA A 313 16.92 3.37 -3.50
CA ALA A 313 16.50 2.36 -2.54
C ALA A 313 17.64 1.95 -1.62
N PHE A 314 17.49 2.22 -0.33
CA PHE A 314 18.34 1.63 0.71
C PHE A 314 17.82 0.24 1.02
N ILE A 315 18.72 -0.74 1.02
CA ILE A 315 18.38 -2.14 1.21
C ILE A 315 19.04 -2.66 2.46
N TYR A 316 18.26 -3.33 3.28
CA TYR A 316 18.73 -4.04 4.44
C TYR A 316 18.37 -5.52 4.37
N ARG A 317 19.34 -6.38 4.75
CA ARG A 317 19.18 -7.83 4.83
C ARG A 317 19.75 -8.35 6.12
N ALA A 318 19.11 -9.32 6.72
CA ALA A 318 19.65 -10.05 7.86
C ALA A 318 19.31 -11.53 7.74
N VAL A 319 20.24 -12.37 8.18
CA VAL A 319 19.97 -13.73 8.60
C VAL A 319 20.01 -13.75 10.12
N ASP A 320 19.14 -14.54 10.74
CA ASP A 320 19.02 -14.57 12.19
C ASP A 320 20.34 -14.97 12.86
N ALA A 321 21.09 -13.97 13.29
CA ALA A 321 22.30 -14.16 14.08
C ALA A 321 22.18 -13.31 15.34
N TYR A 322 21.75 -13.93 16.39
CA TYR A 322 21.41 -13.43 17.71
C TYR A 322 22.25 -12.26 18.29
N PHE A 323 23.51 -12.13 17.92
CA PHE A 323 24.41 -11.07 18.41
C PHE A 323 25.26 -10.38 17.34
N GLN A 324 25.09 -10.71 16.09
CA GLN A 324 25.99 -10.26 15.03
C GLN A 324 25.29 -9.77 13.78
N ALA A 325 23.95 -9.72 13.79
CA ALA A 325 23.24 -9.17 12.65
C ALA A 325 23.58 -7.70 12.49
N THR A 326 24.00 -7.33 11.29
CA THR A 326 24.29 -5.94 10.95
C THR A 326 23.04 -5.11 11.20
N SER A 327 23.17 -3.96 11.83
CA SER A 327 22.15 -2.92 11.81
C SER A 327 22.70 -1.71 11.07
N ILE A 328 21.84 -1.02 10.36
CA ILE A 328 22.19 0.21 9.65
C ILE A 328 21.29 1.34 10.11
N ARG A 329 21.79 2.56 9.98
CA ARG A 329 21.04 3.79 10.19
C ARG A 329 21.37 4.74 9.05
N ILE A 330 20.34 5.36 8.50
CA ILE A 330 20.43 6.33 7.41
C ILE A 330 19.84 7.65 7.90
N ALA A 331 20.51 8.73 7.61
CA ALA A 331 20.07 10.08 7.91
C ALA A 331 20.55 11.05 6.83
N ASP A 332 19.94 12.24 6.78
CA ASP A 332 20.37 13.40 5.98
C ASP A 332 20.71 13.04 4.51
N VAL A 333 19.74 12.46 3.79
CA VAL A 333 19.88 12.10 2.37
C VAL A 333 19.73 13.34 1.52
N ARG A 334 20.69 13.59 0.63
CA ARG A 334 20.72 14.75 -0.26
C ARG A 334 21.06 14.34 -1.68
N VAL A 335 20.34 14.93 -2.62
CA VAL A 335 20.70 14.95 -4.05
C VAL A 335 20.82 16.42 -4.46
N GLU A 336 21.97 16.79 -4.99
CA GLU A 336 22.30 18.18 -5.37
C GLU A 336 22.80 18.26 -6.82
#